data_60cfbb14ba122d89b37d8a2079f32cb0
#
_entry.id   60cfbb14ba122d89b37d8a2079f32cb0
#
_cell.length_a   1.000
_cell.length_b   1.000
_cell.length_c   1.000
_cell.angle_alpha   90.00
_cell.angle_beta   90.00
_cell.angle_gamma   90.00
#
_symmetry.space_group_name_H-M   'P 1'
#
loop_
_entity.id
_entity.type
_entity.pdbx_description
1 polymer ?
#
loop_
_entity_poly.entity_id
_entity_poly.type
_entity_poly.pdbx_seq_one_letter_code
_entity_poly.pdbx_strand_id
1 'polypeptide(L)'
;MARDLDEARRMRYQEVIQSFTLLDDVFMTVVFQDSLPCVDLVLQIILDQPNLRAERVITQDTVKNLRGHDVRLDVHAFADGREFNIEIQRAKSGADPRRARYHSSIMDANALPAGVDYEKLPESYVIFITETDVLGFGQPIYVIRRMIEGCSNVFDDGSHIIYVNSAMADTSTPLGRLMHDFRCAQPEKMYYDVLAQRTRAFKQNEEGVSHVSALWEQLLKEEYEQGIERGIERGIE
;
A
#
# COMPACT_ATOMS: atom_id res chain seq x y z
N MET A 1 -0.10 23.63 -33.19
CA MET A 1 0.95 22.59 -33.05
C MET A 1 1.28 22.30 -31.57
N ALA A 2 1.87 23.21 -30.79
CA ALA A 2 2.19 22.93 -29.38
C ALA A 2 0.92 22.72 -28.53
N ARG A 3 -0.12 23.55 -28.70
CA ARG A 3 -1.41 23.40 -28.00
C ARG A 3 -2.14 22.07 -28.33
N ASP A 4 -2.11 21.68 -29.61
CA ASP A 4 -2.77 20.44 -30.07
C ASP A 4 -2.06 19.20 -29.56
N LEU A 5 -0.73 19.23 -29.38
CA LEU A 5 0.05 18.16 -28.75
C LEU A 5 -0.23 18.04 -27.25
N ASP A 6 -0.43 19.18 -26.59
CA ASP A 6 -0.74 19.23 -25.15
C ASP A 6 -2.16 18.71 -24.86
N GLU A 7 -3.12 19.03 -25.73
CA GLU A 7 -4.50 18.54 -25.65
C GLU A 7 -4.59 17.05 -25.95
N ALA A 8 -3.91 16.55 -26.97
CA ALA A 8 -3.84 15.13 -27.27
C ALA A 8 -3.17 14.31 -26.12
N ARG A 9 -2.15 14.88 -25.49
CA ARG A 9 -1.50 14.29 -24.31
C ARG A 9 -2.44 14.23 -23.11
N ARG A 10 -3.18 15.29 -22.83
CA ARG A 10 -4.20 15.34 -21.76
C ARG A 10 -5.30 14.31 -21.97
N MET A 11 -5.83 14.19 -23.17
CA MET A 11 -6.85 13.19 -23.50
C MET A 11 -6.33 11.77 -23.27
N ARG A 12 -5.10 11.48 -23.72
CA ARG A 12 -4.47 10.17 -23.49
C ARG A 12 -4.27 9.87 -22.00
N TYR A 13 -3.86 10.86 -21.20
CA TYR A 13 -3.74 10.66 -19.74
C TYR A 13 -5.09 10.43 -19.09
N GLN A 14 -6.13 11.14 -19.49
CA GLN A 14 -7.49 10.89 -19.00
C GLN A 14 -7.94 9.44 -19.27
N GLU A 15 -7.74 8.94 -20.49
CA GLU A 15 -8.08 7.55 -20.84
C GLU A 15 -7.35 6.55 -19.95
N VAL A 16 -6.05 6.73 -19.72
CA VAL A 16 -5.27 5.83 -18.87
C VAL A 16 -5.73 5.93 -17.41
N ILE A 17 -5.95 7.13 -16.88
CA ILE A 17 -6.44 7.36 -15.50
C ILE A 17 -7.80 6.67 -15.28
N GLN A 18 -8.69 6.64 -16.29
CA GLN A 18 -9.95 5.92 -16.19
C GLN A 18 -9.77 4.40 -15.97
N SER A 19 -8.67 3.83 -16.46
CA SER A 19 -8.37 2.41 -16.28
C SER A 19 -7.72 2.06 -14.93
N PHE A 20 -7.17 3.03 -14.20
CA PHE A 20 -6.51 2.79 -12.93
C PHE A 20 -7.45 2.20 -11.88
N THR A 21 -6.89 1.35 -11.06
CA THR A 21 -7.52 0.71 -9.90
C THR A 21 -6.70 1.04 -8.64
N LEU A 22 -7.17 0.67 -7.47
CA LEU A 22 -6.40 0.83 -6.24
C LEU A 22 -5.19 -0.13 -6.16
N LEU A 23 -5.04 -1.04 -7.12
CA LEU A 23 -3.83 -1.85 -7.29
C LEU A 23 -2.73 -1.13 -8.08
N ASP A 24 -3.02 0.02 -8.68
CA ASP A 24 -2.04 0.84 -9.37
C ASP A 24 -1.42 1.83 -8.38
N ASP A 25 -0.11 1.78 -8.23
CA ASP A 25 0.68 2.51 -7.22
C ASP A 25 0.39 4.02 -7.20
N VAL A 26 0.40 4.65 -8.38
CA VAL A 26 0.07 6.08 -8.53
C VAL A 26 -1.33 6.38 -8.01
N PHE A 27 -2.32 5.55 -8.40
CA PHE A 27 -3.71 5.81 -8.07
C PHE A 27 -4.01 5.52 -6.58
N MET A 28 -3.44 4.46 -6.05
CA MET A 28 -3.47 4.15 -4.63
C MET A 28 -2.91 5.31 -3.81
N THR A 29 -1.74 5.83 -4.19
CA THR A 29 -1.09 6.94 -3.49
C THR A 29 -2.03 8.14 -3.35
N VAL A 30 -2.66 8.62 -4.43
CA VAL A 30 -3.55 9.79 -4.35
C VAL A 30 -4.85 9.51 -3.60
N VAL A 31 -5.39 8.29 -3.70
CA VAL A 31 -6.64 7.93 -3.00
C VAL A 31 -6.43 7.86 -1.50
N PHE A 32 -5.30 7.33 -1.03
CA PHE A 32 -5.00 7.21 0.40
C PHE A 32 -4.34 8.46 0.98
N GLN A 33 -3.74 9.32 0.16
CA GLN A 33 -3.10 10.55 0.62
C GLN A 33 -4.09 11.42 1.41
N ASP A 34 -3.71 11.76 2.65
CA ASP A 34 -4.51 12.59 3.57
C ASP A 34 -5.95 12.08 3.79
N SER A 35 -6.19 10.77 3.61
CA SER A 35 -7.52 10.18 3.72
C SER A 35 -7.61 9.15 4.85
N LEU A 36 -7.76 9.64 6.09
CA LEU A 36 -8.01 8.77 7.25
C LEU A 36 -9.21 7.84 7.04
N PRO A 37 -10.36 8.28 6.47
CA PRO A 37 -11.50 7.38 6.27
C PRO A 37 -11.23 6.19 5.34
N CYS A 38 -10.37 6.35 4.32
CA CYS A 38 -9.97 5.23 3.45
C CYS A 38 -9.07 4.24 4.20
N VAL A 39 -8.14 4.73 5.00
CA VAL A 39 -7.27 3.91 5.84
C VAL A 39 -8.07 3.18 6.92
N ASP A 40 -8.98 3.89 7.61
CA ASP A 40 -9.89 3.30 8.59
C ASP A 40 -10.62 2.09 8.01
N LEU A 41 -11.26 2.28 6.85
CA LEU A 41 -12.01 1.21 6.19
C LEU A 41 -11.14 -0.03 5.94
N VAL A 42 -9.95 0.16 5.39
CA VAL A 42 -9.04 -0.94 5.05
C VAL A 42 -8.59 -1.67 6.31
N LEU A 43 -8.13 -0.95 7.33
CA LEU A 43 -7.65 -1.54 8.58
C LEU A 43 -8.78 -2.23 9.35
N GLN A 44 -9.96 -1.61 9.44
CA GLN A 44 -11.13 -2.18 10.11
C GLN A 44 -11.53 -3.53 9.51
N ILE A 45 -11.54 -3.64 8.18
CA ILE A 45 -11.94 -4.88 7.50
C ILE A 45 -10.85 -5.94 7.59
N ILE A 46 -9.59 -5.59 7.35
CA ILE A 46 -8.50 -6.57 7.35
C ILE A 46 -8.24 -7.13 8.75
N LEU A 47 -8.36 -6.30 9.78
CA LEU A 47 -8.09 -6.69 11.17
C LEU A 47 -9.34 -7.14 11.93
N ASP A 48 -10.53 -7.05 11.31
CA ASP A 48 -11.84 -7.27 11.98
C ASP A 48 -12.00 -6.39 13.25
N GLN A 49 -11.60 -5.11 13.15
CA GLN A 49 -11.65 -4.13 14.23
C GLN A 49 -12.49 -2.90 13.85
N PRO A 50 -13.83 -2.93 13.95
CA PRO A 50 -14.71 -1.89 13.40
C PRO A 50 -14.56 -0.52 14.07
N ASN A 51 -13.95 -0.47 15.24
CA ASN A 51 -13.73 0.77 16.00
C ASN A 51 -12.33 1.38 15.79
N LEU A 52 -11.44 0.72 15.06
CA LEU A 52 -10.10 1.23 14.80
C LEU A 52 -10.19 2.55 14.01
N ARG A 53 -9.43 3.55 14.44
CA ARG A 53 -9.35 4.87 13.78
C ARG A 53 -7.91 5.28 13.61
N ALA A 54 -7.55 5.57 12.36
CA ALA A 54 -6.25 6.14 12.05
C ALA A 54 -6.18 7.60 12.54
N GLU A 55 -5.05 7.94 13.15
CA GLU A 55 -4.74 9.26 13.64
C GLU A 55 -3.89 10.04 12.63
N ARG A 56 -3.09 9.31 11.87
CA ARG A 56 -2.19 9.86 10.85
C ARG A 56 -2.00 8.85 9.72
N VAL A 57 -1.83 9.38 8.52
CA VAL A 57 -1.44 8.62 7.32
C VAL A 57 -0.39 9.40 6.53
N ILE A 58 0.60 8.70 6.02
CA ILE A 58 1.63 9.22 5.10
C ILE A 58 1.71 8.24 3.94
N THR A 59 1.57 8.71 2.72
CA THR A 59 1.76 7.87 1.53
C THR A 59 3.18 8.04 0.99
N GLN A 60 3.76 6.96 0.44
CA GLN A 60 5.12 6.93 -0.10
C GLN A 60 6.18 7.39 0.92
N ASP A 61 5.99 6.99 2.19
CA ASP A 61 6.88 7.38 3.28
C ASP A 61 8.23 6.66 3.19
N THR A 62 9.32 7.44 3.15
CA THR A 62 10.66 6.89 3.08
C THR A 62 11.28 6.74 4.48
N VAL A 63 11.30 5.52 4.98
CA VAL A 63 11.92 5.16 6.25
C VAL A 63 13.41 4.87 6.03
N LYS A 64 14.26 5.66 6.67
CA LYS A 64 15.72 5.64 6.47
C LYS A 64 16.38 4.46 7.17
N ASN A 65 17.34 3.85 6.47
CA ASN A 65 18.27 2.92 7.06
C ASN A 65 19.70 3.46 6.97
N LEU A 66 20.33 3.74 8.11
CA LEU A 66 21.67 4.33 8.17
C LEU A 66 22.78 3.46 7.55
N ARG A 67 22.55 2.17 7.33
CA ARG A 67 23.58 1.20 6.87
C ARG A 67 23.11 0.25 5.76
N GLY A 68 21.93 0.44 5.22
CA GLY A 68 21.35 -0.47 4.23
C GLY A 68 20.37 0.22 3.30
N HIS A 69 19.48 -0.57 2.70
CA HIS A 69 18.46 -0.04 1.83
C HIS A 69 17.38 0.69 2.64
N ASP A 70 17.09 1.92 2.26
CA ASP A 70 15.89 2.63 2.71
C ASP A 70 14.63 1.84 2.28
N VAL A 71 13.55 1.99 3.03
CA VAL A 71 12.26 1.41 2.67
C VAL A 71 11.29 2.54 2.37
N ARG A 72 10.60 2.46 1.24
CA ARG A 72 9.47 3.33 0.92
C ARG A 72 8.20 2.54 1.20
N LEU A 73 7.42 3.02 2.16
CA LEU A 73 6.15 2.44 2.58
C LEU A 73 5.04 3.06 1.75
N ASP A 74 4.20 2.25 1.12
CA ASP A 74 3.13 2.73 0.24
C ASP A 74 2.09 3.55 1.02
N VAL A 75 1.56 2.99 2.10
CA VAL A 75 0.67 3.68 3.05
C VAL A 75 1.13 3.39 4.48
N HIS A 76 1.71 4.38 5.12
CA HIS A 76 2.16 4.35 6.51
C HIS A 76 1.13 5.02 7.40
N ALA A 77 0.52 4.28 8.31
CA ALA A 77 -0.56 4.75 9.15
C ALA A 77 -0.31 4.48 10.64
N PHE A 78 -0.93 5.30 11.48
CA PHE A 78 -0.82 5.21 12.95
C PHE A 78 -2.23 5.24 13.54
N ALA A 79 -2.52 4.29 14.44
CA ALA A 79 -3.81 4.18 15.12
C ALA A 79 -3.65 3.49 16.48
N ASP A 80 -4.25 4.02 17.53
CA ASP A 80 -4.24 3.47 18.89
C ASP A 80 -2.83 3.10 19.39
N GLY A 81 -1.83 3.92 19.10
CA GLY A 81 -0.42 3.68 19.48
C GLY A 81 0.26 2.54 18.70
N ARG A 82 -0.35 2.03 17.65
CA ARG A 82 0.17 1.00 16.74
C ARG A 82 0.59 1.61 15.41
N GLU A 83 1.49 0.91 14.71
CA GLU A 83 2.05 1.33 13.43
C GLU A 83 1.70 0.34 12.32
N PHE A 84 1.24 0.84 11.18
CA PHE A 84 0.73 0.04 10.07
C PHE A 84 1.41 0.44 8.77
N ASN A 85 1.92 -0.53 8.04
CA ASN A 85 2.34 -0.39 6.66
C ASN A 85 1.42 -1.22 5.77
N ILE A 86 0.71 -0.59 4.83
CA ILE A 86 -0.09 -1.27 3.82
C ILE A 86 0.66 -1.15 2.49
N GLU A 87 1.08 -2.28 1.96
CA GLU A 87 1.80 -2.44 0.70
C GLU A 87 0.90 -3.01 -0.37
N ILE A 88 0.90 -2.44 -1.56
CA ILE A 88 0.13 -2.93 -2.70
C ILE A 88 1.08 -3.53 -3.72
N GLN A 89 0.94 -4.84 -4.00
CA GLN A 89 1.90 -5.56 -4.82
C GLN A 89 1.22 -6.33 -5.95
N ARG A 90 1.46 -5.90 -7.19
CA ARG A 90 1.00 -6.60 -8.40
C ARG A 90 1.89 -7.77 -8.75
N ALA A 91 3.20 -7.61 -8.63
CA ALA A 91 4.17 -8.66 -8.92
C ALA A 91 4.41 -9.55 -7.69
N LYS A 92 4.46 -10.87 -7.90
CA LYS A 92 4.77 -11.85 -6.84
C LYS A 92 6.10 -11.56 -6.16
N SER A 93 7.11 -11.13 -6.90
CA SER A 93 8.44 -10.78 -6.38
C SER A 93 8.41 -9.59 -5.41
N GLY A 94 7.43 -8.70 -5.53
CA GLY A 94 7.26 -7.55 -4.62
C GLY A 94 6.74 -7.94 -3.23
N ALA A 95 6.12 -9.11 -3.09
CA ALA A 95 5.55 -9.60 -1.83
C ALA A 95 6.34 -10.78 -1.24
N ASP A 96 7.68 -10.81 -1.43
CA ASP A 96 8.54 -11.84 -0.85
C ASP A 96 8.49 -11.80 0.70
N PRO A 97 8.42 -12.96 1.39
CA PRO A 97 8.40 -13.00 2.87
C PRO A 97 9.60 -12.34 3.54
N ARG A 98 10.78 -12.31 2.88
CA ARG A 98 11.96 -11.61 3.40
C ARG A 98 11.78 -10.09 3.33
N ARG A 99 11.10 -9.59 2.28
CA ARG A 99 10.74 -8.17 2.19
C ARG A 99 9.79 -7.77 3.30
N ALA A 100 8.74 -8.57 3.57
CA ALA A 100 7.82 -8.31 4.68
C ALA A 100 8.55 -8.24 6.02
N ARG A 101 9.46 -9.19 6.28
CA ARG A 101 10.31 -9.18 7.48
C ARG A 101 11.21 -7.95 7.53
N TYR A 102 11.79 -7.54 6.41
CA TYR A 102 12.66 -6.37 6.34
C TYR A 102 11.90 -5.07 6.65
N HIS A 103 10.71 -4.89 6.06
CA HIS A 103 9.83 -3.76 6.37
C HIS A 103 9.51 -3.69 7.87
N SER A 104 9.06 -4.80 8.48
CA SER A 104 8.80 -4.89 9.92
C SER A 104 10.04 -4.47 10.74
N SER A 105 11.24 -4.97 10.39
CA SER A 105 12.46 -4.66 11.14
C SER A 105 12.88 -3.18 11.02
N ILE A 106 12.64 -2.55 9.86
CA ILE A 106 12.95 -1.13 9.66
C ILE A 106 11.94 -0.23 10.38
N MET A 107 10.66 -0.59 10.38
CA MET A 107 9.64 0.09 11.18
C MET A 107 10.04 0.07 12.65
N ASP A 108 10.31 -1.10 13.22
CA ASP A 108 10.72 -1.26 14.62
C ASP A 108 11.99 -0.45 14.95
N ALA A 109 12.99 -0.46 14.06
CA ALA A 109 14.24 0.27 14.26
C ALA A 109 14.06 1.80 14.26
N ASN A 110 13.02 2.31 13.60
CA ASN A 110 12.71 3.74 13.54
C ASN A 110 11.66 4.17 14.58
N ALA A 111 10.84 3.24 15.05
CA ALA A 111 9.80 3.53 16.04
C ALA A 111 10.36 3.74 17.47
N LEU A 112 11.53 3.14 17.79
CA LEU A 112 12.10 3.19 19.13
C LEU A 112 13.33 4.11 19.18
N PRO A 113 13.25 5.29 19.81
CA PRO A 113 14.40 6.17 20.00
C PRO A 113 15.51 5.55 20.87
N ALA A 114 16.75 5.98 20.64
CA ALA A 114 17.89 5.50 21.41
C ALA A 114 17.72 5.77 22.93
N GLY A 115 17.94 4.74 23.74
CA GLY A 115 17.82 4.82 25.20
C GLY A 115 16.40 4.63 25.75
N VAL A 116 15.43 4.34 24.90
CA VAL A 116 14.07 3.98 25.31
C VAL A 116 13.97 2.47 25.49
N ASP A 117 13.26 2.00 26.53
CA ASP A 117 13.05 0.59 26.81
C ASP A 117 12.27 -0.12 25.71
N TYR A 118 12.63 -1.36 25.40
CA TYR A 118 11.96 -2.18 24.37
C TYR A 118 10.47 -2.41 24.61
N GLU A 119 10.01 -2.34 25.87
CA GLU A 119 8.59 -2.41 26.23
C GLU A 119 7.75 -1.25 25.64
N LYS A 120 8.41 -0.19 25.17
CA LYS A 120 7.76 0.96 24.50
C LYS A 120 7.68 0.80 22.99
N LEU A 121 8.22 -0.28 22.43
CA LEU A 121 8.08 -0.56 21.00
C LEU A 121 6.59 -0.76 20.68
N PRO A 122 6.02 -0.02 19.71
CA PRO A 122 4.62 -0.18 19.35
C PRO A 122 4.39 -1.53 18.65
N GLU A 123 3.18 -2.04 18.71
CA GLU A 123 2.78 -3.11 17.80
C GLU A 123 2.89 -2.62 16.35
N SER A 124 3.50 -3.42 15.50
CA SER A 124 3.71 -3.11 14.09
C SER A 124 3.01 -4.13 13.17
N TYR A 125 2.41 -3.60 12.09
CA TYR A 125 1.67 -4.39 11.11
C TYR A 125 2.22 -4.12 9.70
N VAL A 126 2.69 -5.17 9.03
CA VAL A 126 3.03 -5.14 7.60
C VAL A 126 1.96 -5.91 6.84
N ILE A 127 1.15 -5.20 6.07
CA ILE A 127 0.00 -5.74 5.35
C ILE A 127 0.27 -5.67 3.85
N PHE A 128 0.45 -6.81 3.20
CA PHE A 128 0.54 -6.88 1.75
C PHE A 128 -0.83 -7.17 1.14
N ILE A 129 -1.34 -6.27 0.30
CA ILE A 129 -2.49 -6.52 -0.57
C ILE A 129 -1.93 -6.91 -1.94
N THR A 130 -2.11 -8.18 -2.32
CA THR A 130 -1.48 -8.75 -3.52
C THR A 130 -2.50 -8.98 -4.63
N GLU A 131 -2.11 -8.72 -5.89
CA GLU A 131 -3.00 -8.93 -7.04
C GLU A 131 -3.34 -10.39 -7.27
N THR A 132 -2.43 -11.30 -6.90
CA THR A 132 -2.59 -12.76 -7.03
C THR A 132 -2.27 -13.46 -5.72
N ASP A 133 -2.63 -14.72 -5.58
CA ASP A 133 -2.26 -15.54 -4.43
C ASP A 133 -0.76 -15.86 -4.43
N VAL A 134 0.03 -15.05 -3.76
CA VAL A 134 1.50 -15.17 -3.71
C VAL A 134 1.97 -16.33 -2.85
N LEU A 135 1.20 -16.74 -1.84
CA LEU A 135 1.50 -17.87 -0.96
C LEU A 135 0.96 -19.19 -1.49
N GLY A 136 -0.06 -19.18 -2.34
CA GLY A 136 -0.52 -20.33 -3.11
C GLY A 136 -1.39 -21.33 -2.33
N PHE A 137 -1.96 -20.94 -1.17
CA PHE A 137 -2.82 -21.84 -0.37
C PHE A 137 -4.32 -21.61 -0.59
N GLY A 138 -4.72 -20.74 -1.51
CA GLY A 138 -6.11 -20.49 -1.86
C GLY A 138 -6.94 -19.81 -0.75
N GLN A 139 -6.31 -18.99 0.10
CA GLN A 139 -7.01 -18.26 1.14
C GLN A 139 -7.15 -16.78 0.78
N PRO A 140 -8.24 -16.09 1.20
CA PRO A 140 -8.42 -14.66 0.99
C PRO A 140 -7.48 -13.80 1.85
N ILE A 141 -7.05 -14.33 3.00
CA ILE A 141 -6.15 -13.65 3.94
C ILE A 141 -5.26 -14.68 4.63
N TYR A 142 -4.00 -14.30 4.84
CA TYR A 142 -3.01 -15.08 5.58
C TYR A 142 -2.45 -14.22 6.70
N VAL A 143 -2.63 -14.66 7.94
CA VAL A 143 -2.02 -14.05 9.13
C VAL A 143 -0.80 -14.87 9.50
N ILE A 144 0.39 -14.27 9.39
CA ILE A 144 1.66 -14.92 9.69
C ILE A 144 1.96 -14.73 11.17
N ARG A 145 2.23 -15.83 11.87
CA ARG A 145 2.53 -15.83 13.31
C ARG A 145 3.82 -16.58 13.60
N ARG A 146 4.59 -16.08 14.54
CA ARG A 146 5.71 -16.83 15.14
C ARG A 146 5.19 -17.75 16.20
N MET A 147 5.67 -18.98 16.21
CA MET A 147 5.25 -20.01 17.17
C MET A 147 6.43 -20.44 18.04
N ILE A 148 6.17 -20.72 19.31
CA ILE A 148 7.15 -21.32 20.20
C ILE A 148 7.13 -22.83 19.96
N GLU A 149 8.24 -23.36 19.45
CA GLU A 149 8.38 -24.80 19.25
C GLU A 149 8.33 -25.55 20.57
N GLY A 150 7.60 -26.65 20.59
CA GLY A 150 7.44 -27.52 21.78
C GLY A 150 6.24 -27.23 22.67
N CYS A 151 5.64 -26.02 22.61
CA CYS A 151 4.40 -25.74 23.36
C CYS A 151 3.22 -25.28 22.51
N SER A 152 3.41 -25.07 21.20
CA SER A 152 2.40 -24.60 20.23
C SER A 152 1.75 -23.26 20.59
N ASN A 153 2.37 -22.46 21.45
CA ASN A 153 1.92 -21.11 21.77
C ASN A 153 2.46 -20.10 20.77
N VAL A 154 1.70 -19.04 20.55
CA VAL A 154 2.16 -17.88 19.75
C VAL A 154 3.26 -17.17 20.55
N PHE A 155 4.35 -16.80 19.87
CA PHE A 155 5.34 -15.86 20.38
C PHE A 155 4.82 -14.45 20.11
N ASP A 156 4.15 -13.90 21.11
CA ASP A 156 3.43 -12.62 21.01
C ASP A 156 4.41 -11.46 21.24
N ASP A 157 5.11 -11.09 20.18
CA ASP A 157 6.14 -10.04 20.18
C ASP A 157 5.66 -8.70 19.60
N GLY A 158 4.36 -8.56 19.32
CA GLY A 158 3.76 -7.35 18.78
C GLY A 158 4.05 -7.06 17.31
N SER A 159 4.73 -7.98 16.60
CA SER A 159 5.04 -7.83 15.17
C SER A 159 4.14 -8.73 14.31
N HIS A 160 3.37 -8.13 13.40
CA HIS A 160 2.35 -8.80 12.60
C HIS A 160 2.62 -8.65 11.11
N ILE A 161 2.53 -9.76 10.37
CA ILE A 161 2.61 -9.77 8.90
C ILE A 161 1.32 -10.39 8.37
N ILE A 162 0.65 -9.69 7.45
CA ILE A 162 -0.62 -10.12 6.86
C ILE A 162 -0.51 -10.06 5.34
N TYR A 163 -0.97 -11.10 4.66
CA TYR A 163 -1.13 -11.10 3.21
C TYR A 163 -2.62 -11.18 2.87
N VAL A 164 -3.09 -10.27 2.04
CA VAL A 164 -4.46 -10.23 1.52
C VAL A 164 -4.43 -10.52 0.03
N ASN A 165 -5.13 -11.56 -0.38
CA ASN A 165 -5.22 -12.01 -1.76
C ASN A 165 -6.39 -11.34 -2.47
N SER A 166 -6.15 -10.29 -3.26
CA SER A 166 -7.21 -9.56 -3.94
C SER A 166 -7.85 -10.33 -5.11
N ALA A 167 -7.27 -11.45 -5.54
CA ALA A 167 -7.91 -12.31 -6.54
C ALA A 167 -9.15 -13.03 -5.99
N MET A 168 -9.29 -13.12 -4.67
CA MET A 168 -10.44 -13.72 -4.00
C MET A 168 -11.42 -12.63 -3.52
N ALA A 169 -12.26 -12.17 -4.43
CA ALA A 169 -13.26 -11.12 -4.18
C ALA A 169 -14.67 -11.71 -4.01
N ASP A 170 -14.86 -12.55 -2.98
CA ASP A 170 -16.18 -13.03 -2.60
C ASP A 170 -16.99 -11.89 -1.99
N THR A 171 -17.85 -11.28 -2.79
CA THR A 171 -18.64 -10.10 -2.41
C THR A 171 -19.70 -10.37 -1.34
N SER A 172 -19.91 -11.61 -0.92
CA SER A 172 -20.72 -11.93 0.24
C SER A 172 -20.05 -11.49 1.56
N THR A 173 -18.72 -11.34 1.57
CA THR A 173 -17.92 -10.96 2.73
C THR A 173 -17.46 -9.50 2.67
N PRO A 174 -17.24 -8.82 3.81
CA PRO A 174 -16.65 -7.47 3.83
C PRO A 174 -15.30 -7.41 3.13
N LEU A 175 -14.40 -8.37 3.39
CA LEU A 175 -13.08 -8.44 2.77
C LEU A 175 -13.18 -8.63 1.25
N GLY A 176 -14.06 -9.51 0.79
CA GLY A 176 -14.25 -9.73 -0.64
C GLY A 176 -14.81 -8.51 -1.37
N ARG A 177 -15.73 -7.75 -0.74
CA ARG A 177 -16.17 -6.44 -1.28
C ARG A 177 -15.04 -5.42 -1.33
N LEU A 178 -14.18 -5.38 -0.31
CA LEU A 178 -13.00 -4.51 -0.31
C LEU A 178 -12.05 -4.89 -1.45
N MET A 179 -11.77 -6.17 -1.65
CA MET A 179 -10.90 -6.64 -2.73
C MET A 179 -11.52 -6.43 -4.11
N HIS A 180 -12.85 -6.51 -4.24
CA HIS A 180 -13.55 -6.07 -5.43
C HIS A 180 -13.26 -4.59 -5.72
N ASP A 181 -13.38 -3.71 -4.74
CA ASP A 181 -13.18 -2.27 -4.90
C ASP A 181 -11.72 -1.95 -5.24
N PHE A 182 -10.76 -2.68 -4.68
CA PHE A 182 -9.34 -2.56 -5.06
C PHE A 182 -9.07 -2.88 -6.53
N ARG A 183 -9.88 -3.73 -7.15
CA ARG A 183 -9.78 -4.12 -8.57
C ARG A 183 -10.75 -3.34 -9.47
N CYS A 184 -11.62 -2.54 -8.91
CA CYS A 184 -12.67 -1.84 -9.63
C CYS A 184 -12.18 -0.48 -10.13
N ALA A 185 -12.16 -0.28 -11.46
CA ALA A 185 -11.83 1.01 -12.05
C ALA A 185 -13.00 2.00 -12.05
N GLN A 186 -14.24 1.55 -11.83
CA GLN A 186 -15.47 2.33 -11.97
C GLN A 186 -16.08 2.65 -10.59
N PRO A 187 -16.05 3.92 -10.13
CA PRO A 187 -16.53 4.27 -8.80
C PRO A 187 -18.00 3.93 -8.57
N GLU A 188 -18.82 3.89 -9.63
CA GLU A 188 -20.24 3.55 -9.57
C GLU A 188 -20.51 2.07 -9.24
N LYS A 189 -19.50 1.22 -9.40
CA LYS A 189 -19.56 -0.22 -9.13
C LYS A 189 -18.88 -0.64 -7.83
N MET A 190 -18.28 0.31 -7.12
CA MET A 190 -17.67 0.05 -5.81
C MET A 190 -18.72 -0.15 -4.72
N TYR A 191 -18.40 -1.03 -3.78
CA TYR A 191 -19.26 -1.34 -2.64
C TYR A 191 -19.13 -0.33 -1.49
N TYR A 192 -17.95 0.26 -1.31
CA TYR A 192 -17.67 1.18 -0.21
C TYR A 192 -17.66 2.62 -0.69
N ASP A 193 -18.65 3.39 -0.24
CA ASP A 193 -18.85 4.78 -0.64
C ASP A 193 -17.61 5.66 -0.42
N VAL A 194 -16.86 5.43 0.65
CA VAL A 194 -15.65 6.22 0.95
C VAL A 194 -14.59 6.06 -0.15
N LEU A 195 -14.37 4.84 -0.64
CA LEU A 195 -13.46 4.58 -1.76
C LEU A 195 -14.04 5.07 -3.08
N ALA A 196 -15.35 4.85 -3.31
CA ALA A 196 -16.04 5.32 -4.50
C ALA A 196 -15.98 6.84 -4.66
N GLN A 197 -16.19 7.60 -3.59
CA GLN A 197 -16.12 9.06 -3.60
C GLN A 197 -14.71 9.57 -3.89
N ARG A 198 -13.68 8.97 -3.27
CA ARG A 198 -12.28 9.33 -3.54
C ARG A 198 -11.89 8.99 -4.98
N THR A 199 -12.22 7.79 -5.44
CA THR A 199 -11.98 7.34 -6.83
C THR A 199 -12.65 8.28 -7.82
N ARG A 200 -13.90 8.67 -7.58
CA ARG A 200 -14.64 9.61 -8.43
C ARG A 200 -13.95 10.98 -8.46
N ALA A 201 -13.52 11.50 -7.32
CA ALA A 201 -12.85 12.79 -7.24
C ALA A 201 -11.58 12.83 -8.11
N PHE A 202 -10.77 11.78 -8.11
CA PHE A 202 -9.53 11.72 -8.88
C PHE A 202 -9.70 11.33 -10.35
N LYS A 203 -10.83 10.73 -10.73
CA LYS A 203 -11.09 10.33 -12.13
C LYS A 203 -11.99 11.28 -12.89
N GLN A 204 -12.90 11.99 -12.22
CA GLN A 204 -13.94 12.79 -12.88
C GLN A 204 -13.78 14.29 -12.67
N ASN A 205 -13.11 14.74 -11.58
CA ASN A 205 -12.85 16.16 -11.37
C ASN A 205 -11.57 16.56 -12.08
N GLU A 206 -11.58 17.71 -12.74
CA GLU A 206 -10.44 18.25 -13.52
C GLU A 206 -9.19 18.40 -12.64
N GLU A 207 -9.34 18.93 -11.43
CA GLU A 207 -8.26 19.08 -10.44
C GLU A 207 -7.69 17.71 -10.02
N GLY A 208 -8.56 16.74 -9.74
CA GLY A 208 -8.16 15.37 -9.38
C GLY A 208 -7.39 14.68 -10.50
N VAL A 209 -7.88 14.75 -11.74
CA VAL A 209 -7.19 14.19 -12.92
C VAL A 209 -5.82 14.87 -13.13
N SER A 210 -5.73 16.17 -12.93
CA SER A 210 -4.47 16.92 -13.03
C SER A 210 -3.47 16.47 -11.96
N HIS A 211 -3.94 16.23 -10.74
CA HIS A 211 -3.11 15.74 -9.61
C HIS A 211 -2.55 14.34 -9.92
N VAL A 212 -3.39 13.39 -10.36
CA VAL A 212 -2.95 12.05 -10.75
C VAL A 212 -1.93 12.11 -11.88
N SER A 213 -2.18 12.94 -12.90
CA SER A 213 -1.28 13.11 -14.04
C SER A 213 0.09 13.61 -13.62
N ALA A 214 0.14 14.61 -12.74
CA ALA A 214 1.39 15.18 -12.24
C ALA A 214 2.21 14.17 -11.43
N LEU A 215 1.57 13.43 -10.54
CA LEU A 215 2.23 12.38 -9.76
C LEU A 215 2.75 11.26 -10.66
N TRP A 216 1.96 10.85 -11.65
CA TRP A 216 2.38 9.80 -12.59
C TRP A 216 3.61 10.24 -13.40
N GLU A 217 3.65 11.48 -13.91
CA GLU A 217 4.83 12.03 -14.60
C GLU A 217 6.07 12.06 -13.69
N GLN A 218 5.89 12.42 -12.42
CA GLN A 218 6.97 12.42 -11.44
C GLN A 218 7.52 11.01 -11.23
N LEU A 219 6.67 10.02 -10.98
CA LEU A 219 7.09 8.63 -10.74
C LEU A 219 7.76 8.02 -11.97
N LEU A 220 7.26 8.27 -13.18
CA LEU A 220 7.91 7.83 -14.41
C LEU A 220 9.31 8.42 -14.56
N LYS A 221 9.49 9.69 -14.18
CA LYS A 221 10.81 10.33 -14.21
C LYS A 221 11.76 9.71 -13.19
N GLU A 222 11.30 9.47 -11.97
CA GLU A 222 12.10 8.83 -10.92
C GLU A 222 12.52 7.41 -11.31
N GLU A 223 11.62 6.60 -11.87
CA GLU A 223 11.92 5.26 -12.37
C GLU A 223 12.96 5.28 -13.52
N TYR A 224 12.83 6.25 -14.43
CA TYR A 224 13.77 6.43 -15.52
C TYR A 224 15.18 6.80 -15.01
N GLU A 225 15.29 7.75 -14.08
CA GLU A 225 16.54 8.16 -13.45
C GLU A 225 17.20 7.00 -12.69
N GLN A 226 16.45 6.25 -11.88
CA GLN A 226 16.93 5.05 -11.19
C GLN A 226 17.35 3.93 -12.17
N GLY A 227 16.66 3.82 -13.30
CA GLY A 227 17.01 2.88 -14.37
C GLY A 227 18.37 3.20 -14.99
N ILE A 228 18.65 4.48 -15.23
CA ILE A 228 19.95 4.97 -15.72
C ILE A 228 21.05 4.69 -14.70
N GLU A 229 20.86 5.07 -13.43
CA GLU A 229 21.85 4.85 -12.36
C GLU A 229 22.23 3.37 -12.25
N ARG A 230 21.23 2.48 -12.18
CA ARG A 230 21.46 1.02 -12.16
C ARG A 230 22.15 0.51 -13.43
N GLY A 231 21.89 1.12 -14.58
CA GLY A 231 22.56 0.80 -15.84
C GLY A 231 24.03 1.22 -15.85
N ILE A 232 24.34 2.39 -15.28
CA ILE A 232 25.71 2.88 -15.13
C ILE A 232 26.51 2.01 -14.15
N GLU A 233 25.94 1.69 -12.98
CA GLU A 233 26.59 0.83 -11.98
C GLU A 233 26.97 -0.54 -12.55
N ARG A 234 26.06 -1.16 -13.33
CA ARG A 234 26.30 -2.46 -13.99
C ARG A 234 27.25 -2.36 -15.19
N GLY A 235 27.44 -1.20 -15.77
CA GLY A 235 28.33 -0.96 -16.90
C GLY A 235 29.76 -0.61 -16.48
N ILE A 236 29.99 -0.37 -15.16
CA ILE A 236 31.31 -0.08 -14.58
C ILE A 236 31.95 -1.37 -13.99
N GLU A 237 31.17 -2.44 -13.78
CA GLU A 237 31.68 -3.77 -13.45
C GLU A 237 32.14 -4.53 -14.72
#